data_af40be8fe97f5d957b69f3b4e6655a38
#
_entry.id   af40be8fe97f5d957b69f3b4e6655a38
#
_cell.length_a   1.000
_cell.length_b   1.000
_cell.length_c   1.000
_cell.angle_alpha   90.00
_cell.angle_beta   90.00
_cell.angle_gamma   90.00
#
_symmetry.space_group_name_H-M   'P 1'
#
loop_
_entity.id
_entity.type
_entity.pdbx_description
1 polymer ?
#
loop_
_entity_poly.entity_id
_entity_poly.type
_entity_poly.pdbx_seq_one_letter_code
_entity_poly.pdbx_strand_id
1 'polypeptide(L)'
;SGRRDVVVVSSVSCLYGAGNPADFHATAINIRVGQVVSYKHFLYKLVEALYTRTERDLEPATFRVNGDTVDIMAAFGEFGSQCYRVMFYDNEVEAIQTIDPATGQRIHSLDNLTLYPTSLFVTTKERINCAVQQIYLDLGRQIEFFERAGRTTEAQRIKQRVEYDVEMIKELGYCPGIENYSRYFDGRAEGTRPFCLIDYFPKDYMLVVDESHVTLPQVHAMYGGDRARKENLVEYGFRLPAAKDNRPVTFAEFEQLQGTSIYV
;
A
#
# COMPACT_ATOMS: atom_id res chain seq x y z
N SER A 1 -2.35 -4.98 -12.93
CA SER A 1 -1.30 -5.58 -13.74
C SER A 1 -1.57 -5.33 -15.23
N GLY A 2 -0.53 -5.23 -16.06
CA GLY A 2 -0.67 -5.07 -17.52
C GLY A 2 -1.02 -6.37 -18.25
N ARG A 3 -1.07 -7.51 -17.55
CA ARG A 3 -1.40 -8.83 -18.11
C ARG A 3 -2.90 -9.09 -18.04
N ARG A 4 -3.41 -9.81 -19.04
CA ARG A 4 -4.82 -10.20 -19.16
C ARG A 4 -5.06 -11.69 -18.87
N ASP A 5 -3.98 -12.48 -18.86
CA ASP A 5 -3.94 -13.92 -18.66
C ASP A 5 -3.62 -14.27 -17.19
N VAL A 6 -4.30 -13.62 -16.24
CA VAL A 6 -4.05 -13.77 -14.80
C VAL A 6 -5.28 -14.29 -14.09
N VAL A 7 -5.12 -15.29 -13.24
CA VAL A 7 -6.12 -15.76 -12.29
C VAL A 7 -5.65 -15.39 -10.88
N VAL A 8 -6.51 -14.73 -10.12
CA VAL A 8 -6.24 -14.38 -8.72
C VAL A 8 -7.15 -15.18 -7.82
N VAL A 9 -6.56 -15.94 -6.90
CA VAL A 9 -7.30 -16.66 -5.85
C VAL A 9 -7.11 -15.91 -4.55
N SER A 10 -8.19 -15.52 -3.91
CA SER A 10 -8.17 -14.73 -2.68
C SER A 10 -9.31 -15.10 -1.75
N SER A 11 -9.14 -14.87 -0.45
CA SER A 11 -10.21 -14.94 0.53
C SER A 11 -11.06 -13.66 0.50
N VAL A 12 -12.16 -13.63 1.24
CA VAL A 12 -13.01 -12.44 1.43
C VAL A 12 -12.27 -11.23 1.98
N SER A 13 -11.06 -11.41 2.53
CA SER A 13 -10.18 -10.31 2.96
C SER A 13 -9.80 -9.35 1.81
N CYS A 14 -9.91 -9.78 0.57
CA CYS A 14 -9.70 -8.93 -0.61
C CYS A 14 -10.70 -7.75 -0.71
N LEU A 15 -11.79 -7.80 0.04
CA LEU A 15 -12.82 -6.78 0.11
C LEU A 15 -12.55 -5.72 1.19
N TYR A 16 -11.45 -5.87 1.96
CA TYR A 16 -10.97 -4.82 2.86
C TYR A 16 -10.19 -3.74 2.12
N GLY A 17 -10.06 -2.58 2.79
CA GLY A 17 -9.39 -1.42 2.24
C GLY A 17 -7.94 -1.72 1.82
N ALA A 18 -7.65 -1.39 0.58
CA ALA A 18 -6.32 -1.35 -0.02
C ALA A 18 -5.94 0.09 -0.36
N GLY A 19 -4.71 0.32 -0.79
CA GLY A 19 -4.29 1.63 -1.30
C GLY A 19 -4.96 1.97 -2.64
N ASN A 20 -4.82 3.23 -3.06
CA ASN A 20 -5.35 3.69 -4.35
C ASN A 20 -4.57 3.04 -5.51
N PRO A 21 -5.23 2.29 -6.43
CA PRO A 21 -4.56 1.68 -7.58
C PRO A 21 -3.79 2.67 -8.45
N ALA A 22 -4.33 3.88 -8.63
CA ALA A 22 -3.68 4.91 -9.45
C ALA A 22 -2.36 5.38 -8.82
N ASP A 23 -2.31 5.59 -7.51
CA ASP A 23 -1.11 5.98 -6.80
C ASP A 23 -0.08 4.85 -6.78
N PHE A 24 -0.52 3.61 -6.58
CA PHE A 24 0.33 2.43 -6.64
C PHE A 24 1.00 2.27 -8.01
N HIS A 25 0.27 2.48 -9.10
CA HIS A 25 0.83 2.44 -10.45
C HIS A 25 1.73 3.65 -10.76
N ALA A 26 1.39 4.84 -10.26
CA ALA A 26 2.18 6.05 -10.47
C ALA A 26 3.54 6.00 -9.76
N THR A 27 3.63 5.28 -8.65
CA THR A 27 4.88 5.07 -7.89
C THR A 27 5.70 3.89 -8.38
N ALA A 28 5.20 3.09 -9.34
CA ALA A 28 5.96 2.01 -9.94
C ALA A 28 7.15 2.57 -10.76
N ILE A 29 8.31 1.96 -10.58
CA ILE A 29 9.55 2.36 -11.26
C ILE A 29 9.70 1.52 -12.52
N ASN A 30 9.56 2.15 -13.69
CA ASN A 30 9.76 1.51 -14.98
C ASN A 30 11.10 1.93 -15.55
N ILE A 31 11.96 0.97 -15.85
CA ILE A 31 13.26 1.18 -16.50
C ILE A 31 13.47 0.19 -17.63
N ARG A 32 14.28 0.59 -18.62
CA ARG A 32 14.66 -0.26 -19.75
C ARG A 32 16.12 -0.06 -20.11
N VAL A 33 16.73 -1.05 -20.70
CA VAL A 33 18.11 -0.98 -21.24
C VAL A 33 18.19 0.12 -22.28
N GLY A 34 19.26 0.92 -22.23
CA GLY A 34 19.48 2.09 -23.10
C GLY A 34 18.72 3.35 -22.67
N GLN A 35 17.98 3.30 -21.57
CA GLN A 35 17.27 4.49 -21.06
C GLN A 35 18.25 5.43 -20.35
N VAL A 36 18.22 6.71 -20.72
CA VAL A 36 18.93 7.76 -20.00
C VAL A 36 18.10 8.19 -18.79
N VAL A 37 18.60 7.91 -17.62
CA VAL A 37 17.99 8.30 -16.34
C VAL A 37 19.09 8.55 -15.33
N SER A 38 19.05 9.68 -14.62
CA SER A 38 20.07 9.98 -13.60
C SER A 38 20.12 8.85 -12.56
N TYR A 39 21.31 8.30 -12.37
CA TYR A 39 21.59 7.30 -11.35
C TYR A 39 21.07 7.69 -9.95
N LYS A 40 21.36 8.95 -9.55
CA LYS A 40 20.86 9.49 -8.28
C LYS A 40 19.34 9.55 -8.21
N HIS A 41 18.69 9.90 -9.32
CA HIS A 41 17.23 9.95 -9.40
C HIS A 41 16.63 8.55 -9.31
N PHE A 42 17.26 7.53 -9.90
CA PHE A 42 16.85 6.14 -9.76
C PHE A 42 16.92 5.67 -8.30
N LEU A 43 18.01 5.94 -7.60
CA LEU A 43 18.13 5.62 -6.17
C LEU A 43 17.08 6.34 -5.33
N TYR A 44 16.81 7.61 -5.65
CA TYR A 44 15.76 8.38 -4.97
C TYR A 44 14.38 7.76 -5.16
N LYS A 45 14.05 7.30 -6.38
CA LYS A 45 12.80 6.58 -6.67
C LYS A 45 12.66 5.28 -5.90
N LEU A 46 13.75 4.54 -5.69
CA LEU A 46 13.71 3.34 -4.85
C LEU A 46 13.31 3.67 -3.41
N VAL A 47 13.89 4.74 -2.84
CA VAL A 47 13.52 5.20 -1.50
C VAL A 47 12.07 5.70 -1.44
N GLU A 48 11.60 6.42 -2.45
CA GLU A 48 10.19 6.85 -2.56
C GLU A 48 9.22 5.65 -2.65
N ALA A 49 9.65 4.57 -3.31
CA ALA A 49 8.90 3.32 -3.36
C ALA A 49 9.06 2.47 -2.09
N LEU A 50 9.63 3.03 -1.02
CA LEU A 50 9.88 2.45 0.30
C LEU A 50 10.87 1.27 0.32
N TYR A 51 11.77 1.18 -0.66
CA TYR A 51 12.92 0.27 -0.57
C TYR A 51 13.96 0.85 0.38
N THR A 52 14.54 0.00 1.22
CA THR A 52 15.57 0.38 2.19
C THR A 52 16.97 0.02 1.68
N ARG A 53 17.88 0.99 1.72
CA ARG A 53 19.29 0.71 1.40
C ARG A 53 19.93 -0.15 2.49
N THR A 54 20.66 -1.18 2.09
CA THR A 54 21.42 -2.07 2.99
C THR A 54 22.87 -2.22 2.52
N GLU A 55 23.77 -2.43 3.47
CA GLU A 55 25.15 -2.86 3.22
C GLU A 55 25.34 -4.35 3.60
N ARG A 56 24.27 -5.00 4.07
CA ARG A 56 24.23 -6.41 4.47
C ARG A 56 23.61 -7.27 3.37
N ASP A 57 23.21 -8.48 3.73
CA ASP A 57 22.48 -9.38 2.84
C ASP A 57 21.18 -8.74 2.37
N LEU A 58 20.81 -9.03 1.11
CA LEU A 58 19.59 -8.53 0.52
C LEU A 58 18.38 -9.28 1.09
N GLU A 59 17.45 -8.53 1.65
CA GLU A 59 16.15 -8.99 2.11
C GLU A 59 15.05 -8.40 1.21
N PRO A 60 13.83 -8.96 1.18
CA PRO A 60 12.72 -8.36 0.45
C PRO A 60 12.55 -6.88 0.78
N ALA A 61 12.31 -6.07 -0.24
CA ALA A 61 12.19 -4.61 -0.13
C ALA A 61 13.48 -3.86 0.23
N THR A 62 14.66 -4.46 -0.02
CA THR A 62 15.96 -3.80 0.16
C THR A 62 16.72 -3.66 -1.15
N PHE A 63 17.65 -2.71 -1.19
CA PHE A 63 18.60 -2.58 -2.29
C PHE A 63 20.01 -2.29 -1.77
N ARG A 64 21.01 -2.74 -2.52
CA ARG A 64 22.42 -2.53 -2.25
C ARG A 64 23.08 -1.84 -3.44
N VAL A 65 23.99 -0.91 -3.15
CA VAL A 65 24.72 -0.15 -4.14
C VAL A 65 26.20 -0.56 -4.13
N ASN A 66 26.72 -0.90 -5.29
CA ASN A 66 28.13 -1.23 -5.47
C ASN A 66 28.66 -0.54 -6.74
N GLY A 67 29.28 0.64 -6.57
CA GLY A 67 29.67 1.49 -7.71
C GLY A 67 28.46 1.88 -8.55
N ASP A 68 28.53 1.61 -9.85
CA ASP A 68 27.44 1.90 -10.82
C ASP A 68 26.41 0.77 -10.92
N THR A 69 26.46 -0.18 -9.99
CA THR A 69 25.55 -1.34 -9.96
C THR A 69 24.62 -1.25 -8.76
N VAL A 70 23.33 -1.52 -8.99
CA VAL A 70 22.31 -1.54 -7.95
C VAL A 70 21.65 -2.92 -7.94
N ASP A 71 21.83 -3.66 -6.86
CA ASP A 71 21.16 -4.94 -6.59
C ASP A 71 19.89 -4.67 -5.78
N ILE A 72 18.74 -5.18 -6.22
CA ILE A 72 17.43 -4.88 -5.65
C ILE A 72 16.68 -6.18 -5.39
N MET A 73 16.35 -6.45 -4.13
CA MET A 73 15.45 -7.53 -3.79
C MET A 73 14.01 -7.01 -3.81
N ALA A 74 13.24 -7.44 -4.82
CA ALA A 74 11.86 -7.01 -4.94
C ALA A 74 11.01 -7.43 -3.73
N ALA A 75 10.08 -6.56 -3.33
CA ALA A 75 9.14 -6.88 -2.25
C ALA A 75 8.17 -7.99 -2.64
N PHE A 76 7.83 -8.05 -3.93
CA PHE A 76 6.88 -9.00 -4.51
C PHE A 76 7.46 -9.57 -5.81
N GLY A 77 7.24 -10.86 -6.08
CA GLY A 77 7.64 -11.54 -7.31
C GLY A 77 6.72 -12.72 -7.61
N GLU A 78 6.68 -13.15 -8.88
CA GLU A 78 5.80 -14.27 -9.34
C GLU A 78 6.09 -15.60 -8.62
N PHE A 79 7.34 -15.81 -8.17
CA PHE A 79 7.79 -17.05 -7.51
C PHE A 79 8.52 -16.78 -6.17
N GLY A 80 8.16 -15.71 -5.49
CA GLY A 80 8.88 -15.21 -4.31
C GLY A 80 9.66 -13.93 -4.63
N SER A 81 10.47 -13.48 -3.68
CA SER A 81 11.28 -12.27 -3.88
C SER A 81 12.37 -12.53 -4.92
N GLN A 82 12.31 -11.82 -6.05
CA GLN A 82 13.32 -11.87 -7.08
C GLN A 82 14.37 -10.78 -6.86
N CYS A 83 15.64 -11.13 -7.11
CA CYS A 83 16.74 -10.17 -7.05
C CYS A 83 17.10 -9.69 -8.44
N TYR A 84 17.11 -8.39 -8.61
CA TYR A 84 17.45 -7.72 -9.86
C TYR A 84 18.76 -6.95 -9.70
N ARG A 85 19.58 -6.96 -10.74
CA ARG A 85 20.76 -6.12 -10.88
C ARG A 85 20.56 -5.15 -12.00
N VAL A 86 20.68 -3.86 -11.70
CA VAL A 86 20.66 -2.77 -12.68
C VAL A 86 22.06 -2.18 -12.74
N MET A 87 22.64 -2.17 -13.91
CA MET A 87 23.98 -1.64 -14.19
C MET A 87 23.83 -0.33 -14.95
N PHE A 88 24.58 0.67 -14.52
CA PHE A 88 24.62 1.99 -15.14
C PHE A 88 25.99 2.25 -15.76
N TYR A 89 25.99 2.93 -16.89
CA TYR A 89 27.14 3.61 -17.42
C TYR A 89 26.83 5.10 -17.44
N ASP A 90 27.43 5.86 -16.55
CA ASP A 90 27.09 7.27 -16.26
C ASP A 90 25.58 7.41 -15.88
N ASN A 91 24.77 7.96 -16.76
CA ASN A 91 23.33 8.12 -16.56
C ASN A 91 22.49 7.26 -17.52
N GLU A 92 23.07 6.24 -18.12
CA GLU A 92 22.37 5.29 -18.99
C GLU A 92 22.28 3.92 -18.34
N VAL A 93 21.13 3.26 -18.45
CA VAL A 93 20.93 1.89 -18.00
C VAL A 93 21.61 0.95 -19.02
N GLU A 94 22.80 0.44 -18.67
CA GLU A 94 23.57 -0.46 -19.54
C GLU A 94 22.99 -1.88 -19.60
N ALA A 95 22.58 -2.42 -18.46
CA ALA A 95 22.04 -3.77 -18.38
C ALA A 95 21.07 -3.93 -17.20
N ILE A 96 20.10 -4.83 -17.39
CA ILE A 96 19.19 -5.29 -16.36
C ILE A 96 19.24 -6.82 -16.33
N GLN A 97 19.41 -7.39 -15.14
CA GLN A 97 19.57 -8.84 -14.97
C GLN A 97 18.78 -9.34 -13.76
N THR A 98 18.31 -10.58 -13.81
CA THR A 98 17.98 -11.33 -12.59
C THR A 98 19.22 -12.03 -12.10
N ILE A 99 19.46 -12.01 -10.80
CA ILE A 99 20.61 -12.63 -10.16
C ILE A 99 20.19 -13.53 -9.00
N ASP A 100 21.04 -14.48 -8.67
CA ASP A 100 20.97 -15.22 -7.43
C ASP A 100 21.48 -14.31 -6.29
N PRO A 101 20.69 -14.01 -5.26
CA PRO A 101 21.08 -13.08 -4.22
C PRO A 101 22.24 -13.57 -3.34
N ALA A 102 22.45 -14.90 -3.24
CA ALA A 102 23.51 -15.49 -2.43
C ALA A 102 24.86 -15.49 -3.15
N THR A 103 24.86 -15.78 -4.46
CA THR A 103 26.09 -15.90 -5.25
C THR A 103 26.39 -14.66 -6.10
N GLY A 104 25.38 -13.82 -6.35
CA GLY A 104 25.47 -12.70 -7.29
C GLY A 104 25.55 -13.10 -8.76
N GLN A 105 25.39 -14.39 -9.07
CA GLN A 105 25.45 -14.91 -10.44
C GLN A 105 24.21 -14.50 -11.24
N ARG A 106 24.44 -14.11 -12.49
CA ARG A 106 23.37 -13.79 -13.44
C ARG A 106 22.56 -15.05 -13.78
N ILE A 107 21.22 -14.93 -13.70
CA ILE A 107 20.29 -15.97 -14.12
C ILE A 107 19.77 -15.64 -15.53
N HIS A 108 19.16 -14.45 -15.70
CA HIS A 108 18.63 -13.98 -16.97
C HIS A 108 19.01 -12.52 -17.21
N SER A 109 19.02 -12.11 -18.49
CA SER A 109 19.05 -10.70 -18.91
C SER A 109 17.62 -10.26 -19.25
N LEU A 110 17.30 -9.01 -18.93
CA LEU A 110 16.00 -8.39 -19.18
C LEU A 110 16.17 -7.12 -19.98
N ASP A 111 15.25 -6.83 -20.89
CA ASP A 111 15.24 -5.58 -21.66
C ASP A 111 14.55 -4.45 -20.89
N ASN A 112 13.64 -4.78 -19.99
CA ASN A 112 12.89 -3.84 -19.14
C ASN A 112 12.60 -4.45 -17.77
N LEU A 113 12.37 -3.58 -16.79
CA LEU A 113 12.02 -3.94 -15.43
C LEU A 113 10.99 -2.96 -14.89
N THR A 114 9.96 -3.49 -14.26
CA THR A 114 9.00 -2.75 -13.47
C THR A 114 9.14 -3.17 -12.00
N LEU A 115 9.51 -2.22 -11.14
CA LEU A 115 9.54 -2.41 -9.69
C LEU A 115 8.32 -1.74 -9.08
N TYR A 116 7.57 -2.48 -8.33
CA TYR A 116 6.41 -1.98 -7.59
C TYR A 116 6.83 -1.51 -6.21
N PRO A 117 6.14 -0.51 -5.63
CA PRO A 117 6.40 -0.07 -4.26
C PRO A 117 6.14 -1.19 -3.25
N THR A 118 6.81 -1.12 -2.12
CA THR A 118 6.80 -2.18 -1.10
C THR A 118 5.52 -2.20 -0.26
N SER A 119 4.69 -1.16 -0.34
CA SER A 119 3.41 -1.04 0.36
C SER A 119 2.31 -0.59 -0.61
N LEU A 120 1.09 -1.07 -0.37
CA LEU A 120 -0.10 -0.60 -1.11
C LEU A 120 -0.52 0.84 -0.72
N PHE A 121 -0.02 1.36 0.41
CA PHE A 121 -0.34 2.70 0.92
C PHE A 121 0.75 3.73 0.63
N VAL A 122 1.54 3.50 -0.42
CA VAL A 122 2.54 4.48 -0.89
C VAL A 122 1.85 5.64 -1.59
N THR A 123 2.31 6.85 -1.29
CA THR A 123 1.81 8.08 -1.92
C THR A 123 2.93 9.13 -2.02
N THR A 124 2.70 10.22 -2.75
CA THR A 124 3.70 11.27 -2.93
C THR A 124 3.93 12.08 -1.66
N LYS A 125 5.11 12.73 -1.55
CA LYS A 125 5.44 13.60 -0.41
C LYS A 125 4.45 14.75 -0.24
N GLU A 126 3.96 15.31 -1.33
CA GLU A 126 2.96 16.38 -1.31
C GLU A 126 1.67 15.88 -0.69
N ARG A 127 1.21 14.68 -1.05
CA ARG A 127 0.02 14.06 -0.45
C ARG A 127 0.23 13.72 1.02
N ILE A 128 1.43 13.23 1.39
CA ILE A 128 1.77 13.00 2.81
C ILE A 128 1.63 14.30 3.60
N ASN A 129 2.19 15.41 3.11
CA ASN A 129 2.09 16.69 3.79
C ASN A 129 0.63 17.17 3.94
N CYS A 130 -0.18 17.05 2.89
CA CYS A 130 -1.61 17.37 2.96
C CYS A 130 -2.35 16.47 3.95
N ALA A 131 -2.08 15.16 3.90
CA ALA A 131 -2.68 14.20 4.81
C ALA A 131 -2.33 14.50 6.27
N VAL A 132 -1.06 14.79 6.57
CA VAL A 132 -0.59 15.16 7.92
C VAL A 132 -1.30 16.40 8.45
N GLN A 133 -1.50 17.42 7.62
CA GLN A 133 -2.25 18.62 8.04
C GLN A 133 -3.70 18.25 8.41
N GLN A 134 -4.37 17.45 7.60
CA GLN A 134 -5.75 16.99 7.87
C GLN A 134 -5.82 16.11 9.12
N ILE A 135 -4.84 15.22 9.32
CA ILE A 135 -4.74 14.38 10.53
C ILE A 135 -4.65 15.27 11.79
N TYR A 136 -3.82 16.32 11.77
CA TYR A 136 -3.71 17.24 12.93
C TYR A 136 -4.98 18.05 13.16
N LEU A 137 -5.69 18.47 12.11
CA LEU A 137 -6.97 19.15 12.25
C LEU A 137 -8.02 18.25 12.91
N ASP A 138 -8.11 16.98 12.45
CA ASP A 138 -9.06 16.02 13.03
C ASP A 138 -8.63 15.59 14.45
N LEU A 139 -7.33 15.51 14.72
CA LEU A 139 -6.81 15.27 16.06
C LEU A 139 -7.24 16.39 17.01
N GLY A 140 -7.08 17.65 16.61
CA GLY A 140 -7.50 18.81 17.43
C GLY A 140 -8.99 18.75 17.76
N ARG A 141 -9.84 18.45 16.78
CA ARG A 141 -11.28 18.28 16.97
C ARG A 141 -11.62 17.12 17.92
N GLN A 142 -10.90 16.01 17.80
CA GLN A 142 -11.14 14.85 18.65
C GLN A 142 -10.68 15.07 20.09
N ILE A 143 -9.56 15.76 20.30
CA ILE A 143 -9.08 16.17 21.64
C ILE A 143 -10.12 17.08 22.29
N GLU A 144 -10.56 18.12 21.60
CA GLU A 144 -11.56 19.06 22.11
C GLU A 144 -12.89 18.35 22.46
N PHE A 145 -13.31 17.39 21.63
CA PHE A 145 -14.49 16.56 21.92
C PHE A 145 -14.34 15.79 23.24
N PHE A 146 -13.20 15.11 23.45
CA PHE A 146 -12.96 14.35 24.68
C PHE A 146 -12.83 15.27 25.90
N GLU A 147 -12.13 16.39 25.78
CA GLU A 147 -11.98 17.35 26.90
C GLU A 147 -13.32 17.94 27.34
N ARG A 148 -14.17 18.34 26.40
CA ARG A 148 -15.54 18.83 26.69
C ARG A 148 -16.41 17.77 27.38
N ALA A 149 -16.17 16.51 27.09
CA ALA A 149 -16.84 15.37 27.72
C ALA A 149 -16.20 14.96 29.07
N GLY A 150 -15.15 15.61 29.52
CA GLY A 150 -14.41 15.27 30.74
C GLY A 150 -13.53 14.00 30.59
N ARG A 151 -13.28 13.54 29.36
CA ARG A 151 -12.56 12.31 29.04
C ARG A 151 -11.08 12.58 28.75
N THR A 152 -10.37 13.06 29.74
CA THR A 152 -8.96 13.52 29.62
C THR A 152 -7.99 12.38 29.29
N THR A 153 -8.26 11.17 29.77
CA THR A 153 -7.42 9.99 29.48
C THR A 153 -7.48 9.63 27.99
N GLU A 154 -8.66 9.67 27.37
CA GLU A 154 -8.85 9.42 25.95
C GLU A 154 -8.23 10.52 25.10
N ALA A 155 -8.36 11.79 25.55
CA ALA A 155 -7.72 12.92 24.89
C ALA A 155 -6.18 12.77 24.85
N GLN A 156 -5.57 12.41 25.96
CA GLN A 156 -4.13 12.15 26.02
C GLN A 156 -3.70 10.96 25.19
N ARG A 157 -4.45 9.86 25.25
CA ARG A 157 -4.16 8.64 24.51
C ARG A 157 -4.17 8.87 23.00
N ILE A 158 -5.22 9.50 22.47
CA ILE A 158 -5.32 9.76 21.04
C ILE A 158 -4.22 10.74 20.59
N LYS A 159 -3.91 11.77 21.40
CA LYS A 159 -2.84 12.70 21.12
C LYS A 159 -1.50 11.99 20.97
N GLN A 160 -1.07 11.26 21.99
CA GLN A 160 0.22 10.52 21.97
C GLN A 160 0.30 9.53 20.81
N ARG A 161 -0.79 8.79 20.55
CA ARG A 161 -0.82 7.82 19.47
C ARG A 161 -0.66 8.46 18.10
N VAL A 162 -1.43 9.51 17.83
CA VAL A 162 -1.41 10.16 16.51
C VAL A 162 -0.12 10.93 16.27
N GLU A 163 0.41 11.63 17.29
CA GLU A 163 1.70 12.33 17.19
C GLU A 163 2.83 11.36 16.85
N TYR A 164 2.88 10.21 17.52
CA TYR A 164 3.85 9.15 17.21
C TYR A 164 3.67 8.58 15.80
N ASP A 165 2.44 8.25 15.39
CA ASP A 165 2.17 7.72 14.06
C ASP A 165 2.55 8.74 12.96
N VAL A 166 2.26 10.04 13.17
CA VAL A 166 2.61 11.11 12.21
C VAL A 166 4.11 11.31 12.12
N GLU A 167 4.84 11.23 13.23
CA GLU A 167 6.30 11.29 13.21
C GLU A 167 6.88 10.15 12.36
N MET A 168 6.43 8.92 12.56
CA MET A 168 6.85 7.78 11.73
C MET A 168 6.48 7.98 10.25
N ILE A 169 5.29 8.49 9.95
CA ILE A 169 4.87 8.75 8.56
C ILE A 169 5.78 9.79 7.90
N LYS A 170 6.18 10.84 8.62
CA LYS A 170 7.08 11.89 8.09
C LYS A 170 8.49 11.38 7.84
N GLU A 171 9.03 10.58 8.76
CA GLU A 171 10.41 10.11 8.71
C GLU A 171 10.57 8.87 7.81
N LEU A 172 9.65 7.93 7.89
CA LEU A 172 9.76 6.62 7.24
C LEU A 172 8.78 6.43 6.06
N GLY A 173 7.81 7.33 5.88
CA GLY A 173 6.71 7.14 4.91
C GLY A 173 5.68 6.09 5.34
N TYR A 174 5.79 5.54 6.55
CA TYR A 174 4.97 4.43 7.05
C TYR A 174 4.81 4.49 8.58
N CYS A 175 3.70 3.94 9.08
CA CYS A 175 3.53 3.62 10.51
C CYS A 175 2.71 2.31 10.66
N PRO A 176 2.83 1.59 11.80
CA PRO A 176 1.96 0.45 12.10
C PRO A 176 0.49 0.88 12.18
N GLY A 177 -0.35 0.32 11.31
CA GLY A 177 -1.76 0.70 11.22
C GLY A 177 -2.02 1.90 10.30
N ILE A 178 -1.12 2.17 9.34
CA ILE A 178 -1.25 3.26 8.36
C ILE A 178 -2.59 3.23 7.62
N GLU A 179 -3.17 2.05 7.44
CA GLU A 179 -4.47 1.85 6.83
C GLU A 179 -5.59 2.64 7.54
N ASN A 180 -5.46 2.93 8.83
CA ASN A 180 -6.43 3.73 9.58
C ASN A 180 -6.40 5.22 9.19
N TYR A 181 -5.38 5.63 8.45
CA TYR A 181 -5.20 6.97 7.89
C TYR A 181 -5.45 7.01 6.37
N SER A 182 -5.84 5.89 5.74
CA SER A 182 -5.98 5.76 4.28
C SER A 182 -6.85 6.85 3.65
N ARG A 183 -7.93 7.27 4.31
CA ARG A 183 -8.80 8.35 3.84
C ARG A 183 -8.06 9.64 3.55
N TYR A 184 -7.10 10.02 4.40
CA TYR A 184 -6.32 11.25 4.23
C TYR A 184 -5.34 11.13 3.05
N PHE A 185 -4.71 9.96 2.87
CA PHE A 185 -3.78 9.71 1.77
C PHE A 185 -4.48 9.63 0.42
N ASP A 186 -5.65 9.00 0.38
CA ASP A 186 -6.45 8.88 -0.84
C ASP A 186 -7.19 10.18 -1.20
N GLY A 187 -7.35 11.11 -0.25
CA GLY A 187 -8.17 12.31 -0.41
C GLY A 187 -9.66 12.02 -0.53
N ARG A 188 -10.13 10.87 -0.04
CA ARG A 188 -11.54 10.46 -0.07
C ARG A 188 -12.39 11.28 0.89
N ALA A 189 -13.64 11.53 0.50
CA ALA A 189 -14.63 12.09 1.41
C ALA A 189 -14.98 11.09 2.53
N GLU A 190 -15.38 11.62 3.69
CA GLU A 190 -15.83 10.80 4.81
C GLU A 190 -17.02 9.90 4.39
N GLY A 191 -16.99 8.65 4.86
CA GLY A 191 -18.03 7.66 4.58
C GLY A 191 -17.92 6.97 3.21
N THR A 192 -17.06 7.45 2.29
CA THR A 192 -16.87 6.77 1.01
C THR A 192 -16.14 5.45 1.20
N ARG A 193 -16.46 4.46 0.35
CA ARG A 193 -15.79 3.16 0.41
C ARG A 193 -14.29 3.30 0.11
N PRO A 194 -13.44 2.52 0.78
CA PRO A 194 -12.03 2.41 0.40
C PRO A 194 -11.89 1.66 -0.94
N PHE A 195 -10.75 1.82 -1.58
CA PHE A 195 -10.33 0.89 -2.63
C PHE A 195 -10.10 -0.50 -2.04
N CYS A 196 -10.37 -1.53 -2.82
CA CYS A 196 -10.14 -2.92 -2.45
C CYS A 196 -9.42 -3.64 -3.61
N LEU A 197 -9.09 -4.93 -3.45
CA LEU A 197 -8.39 -5.68 -4.49
C LEU A 197 -9.13 -5.66 -5.83
N ILE A 198 -10.45 -5.66 -5.83
CA ILE A 198 -11.27 -5.64 -7.06
C ILE A 198 -11.01 -4.38 -7.89
N ASP A 199 -10.72 -3.23 -7.27
CA ASP A 199 -10.41 -1.99 -7.98
C ASP A 199 -9.11 -2.05 -8.81
N TYR A 200 -8.27 -3.06 -8.59
CA TYR A 200 -7.06 -3.29 -9.37
C TYR A 200 -7.29 -4.12 -10.64
N PHE A 201 -8.49 -4.69 -10.82
CA PHE A 201 -8.83 -5.46 -12.01
C PHE A 201 -9.29 -4.57 -13.17
N PRO A 202 -9.12 -5.05 -14.43
CA PRO A 202 -9.76 -4.40 -15.56
C PRO A 202 -11.30 -4.50 -15.45
N LYS A 203 -12.02 -3.61 -16.12
CA LYS A 203 -13.50 -3.54 -16.01
C LYS A 203 -14.23 -4.81 -16.50
N ASP A 204 -13.58 -5.59 -17.35
CA ASP A 204 -14.12 -6.80 -17.98
C ASP A 204 -13.61 -8.09 -17.32
N TYR A 205 -13.32 -8.06 -16.04
CA TYR A 205 -12.94 -9.25 -15.28
C TYR A 205 -14.15 -10.16 -15.00
N MET A 206 -13.87 -11.43 -14.78
CA MET A 206 -14.84 -12.42 -14.31
C MET A 206 -14.59 -12.71 -12.83
N LEU A 207 -15.65 -12.67 -12.03
CA LEU A 207 -15.62 -13.04 -10.63
C LEU A 207 -16.22 -14.44 -10.45
N VAL A 208 -15.48 -15.35 -9.84
CA VAL A 208 -15.99 -16.64 -9.40
C VAL A 208 -16.03 -16.65 -7.88
N VAL A 209 -17.21 -16.82 -7.31
CA VAL A 209 -17.42 -16.91 -5.87
C VAL A 209 -17.65 -18.37 -5.50
N ASP A 210 -16.60 -19.00 -4.98
CA ASP A 210 -16.65 -20.39 -4.54
C ASP A 210 -17.36 -20.49 -3.18
N GLU A 211 -18.03 -21.63 -2.95
CA GLU A 211 -18.85 -21.85 -1.74
C GLU A 211 -19.77 -20.64 -1.46
N SER A 212 -20.46 -20.17 -2.47
CA SER A 212 -21.21 -18.91 -2.43
C SER A 212 -22.25 -18.88 -1.32
N HIS A 213 -22.82 -20.04 -0.95
CA HIS A 213 -23.77 -20.17 0.16
C HIS A 213 -23.16 -19.84 1.53
N VAL A 214 -21.83 -19.88 1.68
CA VAL A 214 -21.08 -19.48 2.89
C VAL A 214 -20.46 -18.10 2.67
N THR A 215 -19.86 -17.88 1.51
CA THR A 215 -19.09 -16.66 1.20
C THR A 215 -19.98 -15.41 1.19
N LEU A 216 -21.18 -15.46 0.57
CA LEU A 216 -22.05 -14.30 0.52
C LEU A 216 -22.59 -13.86 1.90
N PRO A 217 -23.07 -14.77 2.77
CA PRO A 217 -23.41 -14.41 4.15
C PRO A 217 -22.23 -13.79 4.91
N GLN A 218 -20.99 -14.28 4.69
CA GLN A 218 -19.80 -13.71 5.30
C GLN A 218 -19.55 -12.29 4.82
N VAL A 219 -19.64 -12.02 3.52
CA VAL A 219 -19.54 -10.66 2.96
C VAL A 219 -20.58 -9.74 3.56
N HIS A 220 -21.79 -10.21 3.75
CA HIS A 220 -22.88 -9.47 4.39
C HIS A 220 -22.56 -9.06 5.83
N ALA A 221 -21.93 -9.95 6.61
CA ALA A 221 -21.66 -9.76 8.03
C ALA A 221 -20.40 -8.91 8.32
N MET A 222 -19.39 -8.94 7.42
CA MET A 222 -18.07 -8.33 7.65
C MET A 222 -18.14 -6.86 8.04
N TYR A 223 -18.94 -6.08 7.33
CA TYR A 223 -19.05 -4.63 7.55
C TYR A 223 -19.54 -4.30 8.96
N GLY A 224 -20.58 -4.97 9.44
CA GLY A 224 -21.13 -4.73 10.78
C GLY A 224 -20.14 -5.04 11.89
N GLY A 225 -19.43 -6.16 11.78
CA GLY A 225 -18.42 -6.56 12.76
C GLY A 225 -17.22 -5.62 12.82
N ASP A 226 -16.71 -5.22 11.65
CA ASP A 226 -15.58 -4.26 11.57
C ASP A 226 -15.99 -2.90 12.10
N ARG A 227 -17.18 -2.42 11.75
CA ARG A 227 -17.71 -1.14 12.21
C ARG A 227 -17.81 -1.08 13.73
N ALA A 228 -18.43 -2.07 14.36
CA ALA A 228 -18.59 -2.11 15.83
C ALA A 228 -17.23 -2.08 16.54
N ARG A 229 -16.25 -2.84 16.03
CA ARG A 229 -14.88 -2.81 16.57
C ARG A 229 -14.24 -1.42 16.46
N LYS A 230 -14.36 -0.76 15.32
CA LYS A 230 -13.75 0.56 15.07
C LYS A 230 -14.46 1.69 15.82
N GLU A 231 -15.76 1.61 15.98
CA GLU A 231 -16.51 2.53 16.84
C GLU A 231 -15.96 2.50 18.27
N ASN A 232 -15.72 1.32 18.85
CA ASN A 232 -15.08 1.19 20.16
C ASN A 232 -13.67 1.79 20.17
N LEU A 233 -12.85 1.54 19.15
CA LEU A 233 -11.49 2.09 19.10
C LEU A 233 -11.47 3.62 19.04
N VAL A 234 -12.43 4.22 18.35
CA VAL A 234 -12.59 5.68 18.29
C VAL A 234 -13.14 6.23 19.59
N GLU A 235 -14.18 5.59 20.15
CA GLU A 235 -14.82 6.00 21.39
C GLU A 235 -13.83 6.04 22.55
N TYR A 236 -12.94 5.05 22.66
CA TYR A 236 -11.94 4.99 23.73
C TYR A 236 -10.59 5.66 23.39
N GLY A 237 -10.53 6.48 22.34
CA GLY A 237 -9.35 7.28 22.00
C GLY A 237 -8.15 6.47 21.50
N PHE A 238 -8.35 5.30 20.93
CA PHE A 238 -7.28 4.51 20.31
C PHE A 238 -7.06 4.83 18.84
N ARG A 239 -8.08 5.38 18.16
CA ARG A 239 -8.02 5.77 16.73
C ARG A 239 -8.81 7.05 16.49
N LEU A 240 -8.43 7.80 15.44
CA LEU A 240 -9.22 8.90 14.92
C LEU A 240 -10.51 8.39 14.24
N PRO A 241 -11.56 9.20 14.14
CA PRO A 241 -12.81 8.85 13.43
C PRO A 241 -12.59 8.32 12.02
N ALA A 242 -11.56 8.82 11.30
CA ALA A 242 -11.18 8.36 9.96
C ALA A 242 -10.86 6.86 9.87
N ALA A 243 -10.48 6.22 10.97
CA ALA A 243 -10.26 4.76 10.99
C ALA A 243 -11.51 3.96 10.59
N LYS A 244 -12.71 4.53 10.81
CA LYS A 244 -13.99 3.91 10.39
C LYS A 244 -14.15 3.83 8.88
N ASP A 245 -13.44 4.68 8.12
CA ASP A 245 -13.48 4.71 6.66
C ASP A 245 -12.52 3.70 6.00
N ASN A 246 -11.60 3.10 6.78
CA ASN A 246 -10.87 1.91 6.36
C ASN A 246 -11.67 0.67 6.74
N ARG A 247 -12.61 0.28 5.94
CA ARG A 247 -13.60 -0.76 6.21
C ARG A 247 -13.73 -1.75 5.04
N PRO A 248 -14.25 -2.94 5.25
CA PRO A 248 -14.66 -3.76 4.12
C PRO A 248 -15.77 -3.06 3.34
N VAL A 249 -15.92 -3.43 2.10
CA VAL A 249 -17.07 -2.98 1.31
C VAL A 249 -18.37 -3.50 1.96
N THR A 250 -19.44 -2.71 1.86
CA THR A 250 -20.79 -3.19 2.20
C THR A 250 -21.26 -4.19 1.14
N PHE A 251 -22.28 -4.98 1.44
CA PHE A 251 -22.81 -5.91 0.46
C PHE A 251 -23.33 -5.21 -0.80
N ALA A 252 -24.02 -4.08 -0.65
CA ALA A 252 -24.50 -3.29 -1.78
C ALA A 252 -23.34 -2.72 -2.65
N GLU A 253 -22.22 -2.32 -2.02
CA GLU A 253 -21.01 -1.90 -2.74
C GLU A 253 -20.35 -3.08 -3.46
N PHE A 254 -20.34 -4.26 -2.83
CA PHE A 254 -19.86 -5.48 -3.46
C PHE A 254 -20.67 -5.84 -4.71
N GLU A 255 -22.00 -5.75 -4.64
CA GLU A 255 -22.87 -5.97 -5.80
C GLU A 255 -22.58 -4.99 -6.95
N GLN A 256 -22.25 -3.73 -6.63
CA GLN A 256 -21.88 -2.73 -7.64
C GLN A 256 -20.50 -2.96 -8.25
N LEU A 257 -19.59 -3.57 -7.49
CA LEU A 257 -18.25 -3.89 -7.97
C LEU A 257 -18.23 -5.12 -8.89
N GLN A 258 -19.21 -5.99 -8.77
CA GLN A 258 -19.27 -7.22 -9.57
C GLN A 258 -19.43 -6.90 -11.05
N GLY A 259 -18.56 -7.49 -11.87
CA GLY A 259 -18.78 -7.61 -13.30
C GLY A 259 -19.55 -8.90 -13.62
N THR A 260 -19.09 -9.64 -14.64
CA THR A 260 -19.61 -11.00 -14.91
C THR A 260 -19.26 -11.92 -13.75
N SER A 261 -20.27 -12.50 -13.09
CA SER A 261 -20.07 -13.29 -11.88
C SER A 261 -20.65 -14.69 -11.99
N ILE A 262 -19.95 -15.66 -11.42
CA ILE A 262 -20.38 -17.05 -11.28
C ILE A 262 -20.37 -17.39 -9.81
N TYR A 263 -21.47 -17.94 -9.32
CA TYR A 263 -21.62 -18.41 -7.95
C TYR A 263 -21.64 -19.95 -7.94
N VAL A 264 -20.76 -20.57 -7.20
CA VAL A 264 -20.63 -22.01 -7.09
C VAL A 264 -21.02 -22.47 -5.69
#